data_3fd94bc494a76f895ab0c617e3d05e36
#
_entry.id   3fd94bc494a76f895ab0c617e3d05e36
#
_cell.length_a   1.000
_cell.length_b   1.000
_cell.length_c   1.000
_cell.angle_alpha   90.00
_cell.angle_beta   90.00
_cell.angle_gamma   90.00
#
_symmetry.space_group_name_H-M   'P 1'
#
loop_
_entity.id
_entity.type
_entity.pdbx_description
1 polymer ?
#
loop_
_entity_poly.entity_id
_entity_poly.type
_entity_poly.pdbx_seq_one_letter_code
_entity_poly.pdbx_strand_id
1 'polypeptide(L)'
;MEKTNISVILPVHELNEVTKPMFDNAVTSIKEQSVRPDALIIVVPKGSEVSTYIKGLDFGDYKDSITIAENDGETDFASQINYGVSVTKTEWFSILEFDDEFAKIWIKNAVEYKKAHTNVELFMPIIIDVDAIGNFIGFTNEAVWANSFSDELGILDNTALLAYQNFNIDGMVIKKSVYDEFGGFKPSIKLTFIYEFLLRMTFKDVKVMVIPRFGYKHVNQRQDSLFSSYKETLNPIEARWWLATAKREYYFPNDRKITYEAQNA
;
A
#
# COMPACT_ATOMS: atom_id res chain seq x y z
N MET A 1 12.93 -3.89 23.76
CA MET A 1 13.21 -3.38 22.40
C MET A 1 12.53 -2.03 22.24
N GLU A 2 13.13 -1.10 21.51
CA GLU A 2 12.48 0.19 21.17
C GLU A 2 11.24 -0.11 20.27
N LYS A 3 10.09 0.51 20.58
CA LYS A 3 8.88 0.35 19.79
C LYS A 3 9.05 0.96 18.40
N THR A 4 8.61 0.25 17.37
CA THR A 4 8.65 0.75 15.98
C THR A 4 7.56 1.78 15.71
N ASN A 5 6.48 1.71 16.49
CA ASN A 5 5.24 2.47 16.32
C ASN A 5 4.61 2.26 14.93
N ILE A 6 4.78 1.04 14.40
CA ILE A 6 4.25 0.61 13.10
C ILE A 6 3.38 -0.64 13.31
N SER A 7 2.15 -0.62 12.80
CA SER A 7 1.32 -1.81 12.60
C SER A 7 1.38 -2.26 11.14
N VAL A 8 1.31 -3.57 10.89
CA VAL A 8 1.08 -4.10 9.54
C VAL A 8 -0.38 -4.49 9.41
N ILE A 9 -1.03 -4.05 8.33
CA ILE A 9 -2.40 -4.42 7.98
C ILE A 9 -2.32 -5.46 6.87
N LEU A 10 -2.92 -6.61 7.10
CA LEU A 10 -2.95 -7.77 6.21
C LEU A 10 -4.42 -8.11 5.89
N PRO A 11 -4.98 -7.61 4.77
CA PRO A 11 -6.33 -7.95 4.35
C PRO A 11 -6.38 -9.36 3.78
N VAL A 12 -7.33 -10.16 4.24
CA VAL A 12 -7.53 -11.55 3.76
C VAL A 12 -9.02 -11.73 3.46
N HIS A 13 -9.40 -11.64 2.18
CA HIS A 13 -10.79 -11.75 1.75
C HIS A 13 -11.22 -13.20 1.52
N GLU A 14 -10.30 -14.06 1.10
CA GLU A 14 -10.53 -15.49 0.87
C GLU A 14 -9.23 -16.27 1.07
N LEU A 15 -9.34 -17.53 1.41
CA LEU A 15 -8.24 -18.50 1.43
C LEU A 15 -8.73 -19.84 0.89
N ASN A 16 -7.94 -20.42 0.01
CA ASN A 16 -8.13 -21.77 -0.53
C ASN A 16 -6.82 -22.57 -0.43
N GLU A 17 -6.80 -23.79 -0.91
CA GLU A 17 -5.63 -24.67 -0.79
C GLU A 17 -4.38 -24.11 -1.50
N VAL A 18 -4.55 -23.27 -2.52
CA VAL A 18 -3.45 -22.61 -3.25
C VAL A 18 -2.94 -21.39 -2.51
N THR A 19 -3.83 -20.60 -1.92
CA THR A 19 -3.49 -19.31 -1.30
C THR A 19 -3.11 -19.41 0.18
N LYS A 20 -3.48 -20.50 0.89
CA LYS A 20 -3.03 -20.73 2.29
C LYS A 20 -1.51 -20.71 2.46
N PRO A 21 -0.70 -21.41 1.62
CA PRO A 21 0.76 -21.31 1.71
C PRO A 21 1.30 -19.90 1.48
N MET A 22 0.66 -19.10 0.63
CA MET A 22 1.04 -17.70 0.39
C MET A 22 0.78 -16.85 1.64
N PHE A 23 -0.38 -17.00 2.25
CA PHE A 23 -0.70 -16.36 3.53
C PHE A 23 0.31 -16.75 4.63
N ASP A 24 0.70 -18.01 4.72
CA ASP A 24 1.71 -18.48 5.68
C ASP A 24 3.07 -17.82 5.43
N ASN A 25 3.48 -17.65 4.16
CA ASN A 25 4.68 -16.92 3.77
C ASN A 25 4.58 -15.43 4.14
N ALA A 26 3.46 -14.78 3.86
CA ALA A 26 3.21 -13.40 4.24
C ALA A 26 3.37 -13.19 5.75
N VAL A 27 2.71 -14.00 6.56
CA VAL A 27 2.82 -13.95 8.03
C VAL A 27 4.26 -14.24 8.49
N THR A 28 4.92 -15.22 7.88
CA THR A 28 6.31 -15.56 8.18
C THR A 28 7.24 -14.40 7.88
N SER A 29 7.04 -13.71 6.75
CA SER A 29 7.84 -12.55 6.37
C SER A 29 7.77 -11.40 7.38
N ILE A 30 6.63 -11.26 8.09
CA ILE A 30 6.48 -10.31 9.21
C ILE A 30 7.18 -10.82 10.47
N LYS A 31 7.01 -12.08 10.82
CA LYS A 31 7.61 -12.69 12.03
C LYS A 31 9.13 -12.67 11.97
N GLU A 32 9.71 -12.84 10.78
CA GLU A 32 11.16 -12.88 10.54
C GLU A 32 11.80 -11.50 10.29
N GLN A 33 11.03 -10.41 10.37
CA GLN A 33 11.61 -9.08 10.28
C GLN A 33 12.73 -8.89 11.30
N SER A 34 13.86 -8.33 10.87
CA SER A 34 15.01 -8.02 11.75
C SER A 34 14.66 -7.04 12.87
N VAL A 35 13.69 -6.18 12.61
CA VAL A 35 12.99 -5.34 13.58
C VAL A 35 11.50 -5.57 13.36
N ARG A 36 10.84 -6.20 14.32
CA ARG A 36 9.41 -6.55 14.21
C ARG A 36 8.52 -5.32 14.32
N PRO A 37 7.42 -5.24 13.55
CA PRO A 37 6.39 -4.23 13.79
C PRO A 37 5.74 -4.46 15.17
N ASP A 38 5.13 -3.41 15.74
CA ASP A 38 4.50 -3.50 17.07
C ASP A 38 3.22 -4.33 17.03
N ALA A 39 2.52 -4.38 15.88
CA ALA A 39 1.32 -5.19 15.71
C ALA A 39 1.14 -5.68 14.27
N LEU A 40 0.45 -6.83 14.15
CA LEU A 40 -0.12 -7.33 12.91
C LEU A 40 -1.64 -7.33 13.04
N ILE A 41 -2.33 -6.64 12.14
CA ILE A 41 -3.79 -6.59 12.06
C ILE A 41 -4.22 -7.38 10.84
N ILE A 42 -4.75 -8.57 11.07
CA ILE A 42 -5.30 -9.41 10.01
C ILE A 42 -6.78 -9.06 9.87
N VAL A 43 -7.15 -8.50 8.72
CA VAL A 43 -8.53 -8.07 8.46
C VAL A 43 -9.22 -9.16 7.66
N VAL A 44 -10.35 -9.64 8.17
CA VAL A 44 -11.13 -10.74 7.58
C VAL A 44 -12.61 -10.39 7.49
N PRO A 45 -13.37 -10.96 6.53
CA PRO A 45 -14.81 -10.83 6.51
C PRO A 45 -15.42 -11.49 7.77
N LYS A 46 -16.32 -10.78 8.45
CA LYS A 46 -16.94 -11.25 9.69
C LYS A 46 -17.75 -12.52 9.50
N GLY A 47 -17.52 -13.49 10.38
CA GLY A 47 -18.23 -14.77 10.37
C GLY A 47 -17.93 -15.67 9.18
N SER A 48 -16.89 -15.36 8.37
CA SER A 48 -16.48 -16.18 7.23
C SER A 48 -15.70 -17.42 7.64
N GLU A 49 -15.56 -18.36 6.71
CA GLU A 49 -14.68 -19.53 6.87
C GLU A 49 -13.23 -19.09 7.06
N VAL A 50 -12.81 -18.00 6.37
CA VAL A 50 -11.49 -17.39 6.53
C VAL A 50 -11.27 -16.93 7.97
N SER A 51 -12.23 -16.21 8.55
CA SER A 51 -12.16 -15.79 9.95
C SER A 51 -12.03 -16.97 10.89
N THR A 52 -12.79 -18.02 10.68
CA THR A 52 -12.76 -19.25 11.50
C THR A 52 -11.40 -19.94 11.37
N TYR A 53 -10.89 -20.08 10.16
CA TYR A 53 -9.58 -20.69 9.89
C TYR A 53 -8.45 -19.91 10.58
N ILE A 54 -8.36 -18.60 10.36
CA ILE A 54 -7.26 -17.77 10.90
C ILE A 54 -7.30 -17.73 12.43
N LYS A 55 -8.48 -17.68 13.05
CA LYS A 55 -8.62 -17.76 14.52
C LYS A 55 -8.13 -19.09 15.12
N GLY A 56 -8.14 -20.15 14.32
CA GLY A 56 -7.63 -21.46 14.71
C GLY A 56 -6.12 -21.64 14.57
N LEU A 57 -5.42 -20.69 13.95
CA LEU A 57 -3.97 -20.80 13.74
C LEU A 57 -3.17 -20.52 15.02
N ASP A 58 -2.05 -21.22 15.15
CA ASP A 58 -1.04 -20.94 16.18
C ASP A 58 0.02 -19.97 15.62
N PHE A 59 0.05 -18.76 16.15
CA PHE A 59 1.03 -17.74 15.79
C PHE A 59 2.30 -17.76 16.65
N GLY A 60 2.42 -18.72 17.58
CA GLY A 60 3.59 -18.88 18.43
C GLY A 60 3.88 -17.65 19.31
N ASP A 61 5.14 -17.24 19.35
CA ASP A 61 5.63 -16.11 20.15
C ASP A 61 5.14 -14.73 19.66
N TYR A 62 4.51 -14.66 18.48
CA TYR A 62 3.96 -13.43 17.91
C TYR A 62 2.49 -13.20 18.24
N LYS A 63 1.84 -14.15 18.94
CA LYS A 63 0.41 -14.15 19.24
C LYS A 63 -0.09 -12.85 19.88
N ASP A 64 0.65 -12.32 20.85
CA ASP A 64 0.23 -11.12 21.61
C ASP A 64 0.30 -9.83 20.78
N SER A 65 0.97 -9.86 19.62
CA SER A 65 1.08 -8.75 18.68
C SER A 65 0.07 -8.84 17.53
N ILE A 66 -0.78 -9.87 17.49
CA ILE A 66 -1.75 -10.09 16.43
C ILE A 66 -3.16 -9.69 16.87
N THR A 67 -3.85 -8.97 16.01
CA THR A 67 -5.26 -8.67 16.12
C THR A 67 -5.98 -9.21 14.88
N ILE A 68 -6.95 -10.10 15.07
CA ILE A 68 -7.85 -10.54 13.99
C ILE A 68 -9.05 -9.62 14.04
N ALA A 69 -9.15 -8.75 13.04
CA ALA A 69 -10.17 -7.72 12.93
C ALA A 69 -11.26 -8.18 11.94
N GLU A 70 -12.45 -8.47 12.44
CA GLU A 70 -13.58 -8.90 11.64
C GLU A 70 -14.34 -7.70 11.07
N ASN A 71 -14.25 -7.52 9.75
CA ASN A 71 -14.97 -6.49 9.02
C ASN A 71 -16.37 -6.98 8.64
N ASP A 72 -17.42 -6.27 9.06
CA ASP A 72 -18.82 -6.56 8.72
C ASP A 72 -19.36 -5.67 7.58
N GLY A 73 -18.49 -4.82 7.00
CA GLY A 73 -18.77 -4.02 5.81
C GLY A 73 -18.37 -4.70 4.50
N GLU A 74 -18.08 -3.87 3.50
CA GLU A 74 -17.61 -4.34 2.19
C GLU A 74 -16.25 -5.04 2.31
N THR A 75 -16.06 -6.09 1.52
CA THR A 75 -14.86 -6.95 1.58
C THR A 75 -13.87 -6.72 0.45
N ASP A 76 -14.05 -5.66 -0.34
CA ASP A 76 -13.06 -5.24 -1.31
C ASP A 76 -11.77 -4.75 -0.63
N PHE A 77 -10.67 -4.71 -1.37
CA PHE A 77 -9.36 -4.37 -0.84
C PHE A 77 -9.34 -3.03 -0.10
N ALA A 78 -9.88 -1.97 -0.73
CA ALA A 78 -9.89 -0.63 -0.14
C ALA A 78 -10.67 -0.57 1.17
N SER A 79 -11.84 -1.20 1.24
CA SER A 79 -12.68 -1.27 2.44
C SER A 79 -12.01 -2.04 3.57
N GLN A 80 -11.36 -3.15 3.25
CA GLN A 80 -10.60 -3.95 4.21
C GLN A 80 -9.43 -3.16 4.81
N ILE A 81 -8.66 -2.45 3.98
CA ILE A 81 -7.56 -1.60 4.46
C ILE A 81 -8.11 -0.45 5.32
N ASN A 82 -9.14 0.27 4.86
CA ASN A 82 -9.76 1.36 5.63
C ASN A 82 -10.21 0.86 7.02
N TYR A 83 -10.82 -0.31 7.09
CA TYR A 83 -11.21 -0.92 8.36
C TYR A 83 -9.99 -1.26 9.23
N GLY A 84 -8.96 -1.87 8.66
CA GLY A 84 -7.70 -2.17 9.35
C GLY A 84 -7.05 -0.92 9.93
N VAL A 85 -7.03 0.19 9.17
CA VAL A 85 -6.53 1.49 9.66
C VAL A 85 -7.36 2.00 10.83
N SER A 86 -8.69 1.87 10.79
CA SER A 86 -9.58 2.36 11.84
C SER A 86 -9.34 1.71 13.20
N VAL A 87 -8.90 0.43 13.20
CA VAL A 87 -8.59 -0.32 14.43
C VAL A 87 -7.11 -0.24 14.84
N THR A 88 -6.25 0.36 14.00
CA THR A 88 -4.82 0.55 14.26
C THR A 88 -4.59 1.54 15.40
N LYS A 89 -3.71 1.16 16.37
CA LYS A 89 -3.36 1.97 17.53
C LYS A 89 -1.99 2.65 17.44
N THR A 90 -1.17 2.26 16.48
CA THR A 90 0.15 2.85 16.24
C THR A 90 0.05 4.13 15.42
N GLU A 91 1.05 4.98 15.50
CA GLU A 91 1.11 6.24 14.73
C GLU A 91 1.29 5.99 13.23
N TRP A 92 1.93 4.88 12.88
CA TRP A 92 2.23 4.50 11.50
C TRP A 92 1.66 3.13 11.19
N PHE A 93 1.35 2.88 9.94
CA PHE A 93 1.00 1.55 9.46
C PHE A 93 1.63 1.24 8.11
N SER A 94 1.73 -0.04 7.82
CA SER A 94 2.15 -0.60 6.54
C SER A 94 1.09 -1.56 6.03
N ILE A 95 1.07 -1.83 4.73
CA ILE A 95 0.16 -2.77 4.09
C ILE A 95 0.97 -3.94 3.54
N LEU A 96 0.50 -5.16 3.79
CA LEU A 96 1.01 -6.37 3.16
C LEU A 96 -0.17 -7.14 2.58
N GLU A 97 -0.13 -7.49 1.30
CA GLU A 97 -1.09 -8.41 0.70
C GLU A 97 -0.79 -9.86 1.12
N PHE A 98 -1.83 -10.69 1.22
CA PHE A 98 -1.67 -12.03 1.79
C PHE A 98 -0.93 -13.03 0.88
N ASP A 99 -0.70 -12.67 -0.37
CA ASP A 99 0.05 -13.44 -1.37
C ASP A 99 1.46 -12.89 -1.64
N ASP A 100 1.87 -11.87 -0.88
CA ASP A 100 3.13 -11.16 -1.01
C ASP A 100 4.03 -11.32 0.23
N GLU A 101 5.24 -10.79 0.17
CA GLU A 101 6.22 -10.89 1.25
C GLU A 101 6.99 -9.59 1.49
N PHE A 102 7.25 -9.25 2.76
CA PHE A 102 8.25 -8.24 3.10
C PHE A 102 9.67 -8.78 2.97
N ALA A 103 10.59 -7.95 2.46
CA ALA A 103 12.00 -8.21 2.65
C ALA A 103 12.38 -8.15 4.14
N LYS A 104 13.24 -9.04 4.60
CA LYS A 104 13.61 -9.24 6.03
C LYS A 104 14.00 -7.98 6.80
N ILE A 105 14.47 -6.95 6.11
CA ILE A 105 14.96 -5.70 6.72
C ILE A 105 14.02 -4.52 6.45
N TRP A 106 12.82 -4.73 5.90
CA TRP A 106 11.95 -3.64 5.46
C TRP A 106 11.53 -2.72 6.62
N ILE A 107 10.98 -3.29 7.69
CA ILE A 107 10.54 -2.50 8.85
C ILE A 107 11.72 -1.76 9.50
N LYS A 108 12.91 -2.38 9.57
CA LYS A 108 14.12 -1.71 10.03
C LYS A 108 14.45 -0.48 9.17
N ASN A 109 14.45 -0.64 7.85
CA ASN A 109 14.72 0.46 6.92
C ASN A 109 13.69 1.60 7.10
N ALA A 110 12.39 1.27 7.18
CA ALA A 110 11.34 2.24 7.40
C ALA A 110 11.55 3.03 8.72
N VAL A 111 11.93 2.36 9.81
CA VAL A 111 12.21 3.01 11.09
C VAL A 111 13.42 3.96 10.98
N GLU A 112 14.51 3.53 10.32
CA GLU A 112 15.72 4.35 10.13
C GLU A 112 15.43 5.58 9.28
N TYR A 113 14.71 5.42 8.15
CA TYR A 113 14.36 6.53 7.27
C TYR A 113 13.37 7.49 7.92
N LYS A 114 12.40 6.99 8.66
CA LYS A 114 11.46 7.79 9.45
C LYS A 114 12.16 8.67 10.48
N LYS A 115 13.24 8.18 11.10
CA LYS A 115 14.09 8.95 12.03
C LYS A 115 14.94 10.01 11.31
N ALA A 116 15.44 9.68 10.11
CA ALA A 116 16.32 10.56 9.34
C ALA A 116 15.56 11.66 8.56
N HIS A 117 14.32 11.38 8.15
CA HIS A 117 13.48 12.24 7.29
C HIS A 117 12.17 12.59 7.99
N THR A 118 12.24 13.41 9.02
CA THR A 118 11.08 13.72 9.92
C THR A 118 9.96 14.51 9.24
N ASN A 119 10.23 15.10 8.08
CA ASN A 119 9.24 15.81 7.26
C ASN A 119 8.56 14.92 6.20
N VAL A 120 8.94 13.64 6.12
CA VAL A 120 8.32 12.67 5.21
C VAL A 120 7.22 11.92 5.97
N GLU A 121 6.06 11.79 5.36
CA GLU A 121 4.86 11.23 5.98
C GLU A 121 4.38 9.94 5.32
N LEU A 122 4.93 9.62 4.14
CA LEU A 122 4.70 8.37 3.43
C LEU A 122 6.02 7.86 2.84
N PHE A 123 6.39 6.64 3.21
CA PHE A 123 7.54 5.92 2.68
C PHE A 123 7.08 4.73 1.84
N MET A 124 7.71 4.51 0.70
CA MET A 124 7.46 3.38 -0.19
C MET A 124 8.74 2.57 -0.38
N PRO A 125 8.67 1.24 -0.52
CA PRO A 125 9.83 0.43 -0.90
C PRO A 125 10.10 0.50 -2.40
N ILE A 126 11.30 0.07 -2.82
CA ILE A 126 11.45 -0.53 -4.16
C ILE A 126 10.86 -1.94 -4.07
N ILE A 127 9.95 -2.27 -4.98
CA ILE A 127 9.25 -3.54 -5.06
C ILE A 127 9.96 -4.43 -6.09
N ILE A 128 10.10 -5.70 -5.77
CA ILE A 128 10.51 -6.74 -6.73
C ILE A 128 9.24 -7.44 -7.20
N ASP A 129 8.95 -7.33 -8.48
CA ASP A 129 7.85 -8.04 -9.11
C ASP A 129 8.30 -9.43 -9.57
N VAL A 130 7.56 -10.46 -9.19
CA VAL A 130 7.76 -11.85 -9.60
C VAL A 130 6.47 -12.43 -10.18
N ASP A 131 6.59 -13.45 -11.04
CA ASP A 131 5.43 -14.21 -11.51
C ASP A 131 4.93 -15.21 -10.44
N ALA A 132 3.84 -15.91 -10.74
CA ALA A 132 3.23 -16.89 -9.83
C ALA A 132 4.14 -18.07 -9.45
N ILE A 133 5.23 -18.30 -10.16
CA ILE A 133 6.23 -19.35 -9.86
C ILE A 133 7.56 -18.77 -9.34
N GLY A 134 7.60 -17.47 -9.07
CA GLY A 134 8.72 -16.78 -8.43
C GLY A 134 9.82 -16.27 -9.38
N ASN A 135 9.62 -16.30 -10.69
CA ASN A 135 10.58 -15.71 -11.62
C ASN A 135 10.50 -14.18 -11.58
N PHE A 136 11.65 -13.54 -11.63
CA PHE A 136 11.76 -12.08 -11.66
C PHE A 136 11.14 -11.50 -12.96
N ILE A 137 10.27 -10.49 -12.77
CA ILE A 137 9.63 -9.73 -13.87
C ILE A 137 10.27 -8.34 -13.99
N GLY A 138 10.42 -7.61 -12.88
CA GLY A 138 10.91 -6.24 -12.89
C GLY A 138 10.94 -5.62 -11.52
N PHE A 139 11.11 -4.29 -11.52
CA PHE A 139 11.04 -3.45 -10.32
C PHE A 139 9.91 -2.43 -10.48
N THR A 140 9.35 -2.02 -9.34
CA THR A 140 8.38 -0.93 -9.24
C THR A 140 8.87 0.08 -8.20
N ASN A 141 8.54 1.36 -8.38
CA ASN A 141 8.91 2.53 -7.58
C ASN A 141 10.36 3.03 -7.75
N GLU A 142 11.24 2.34 -8.47
CA GLU A 142 12.65 2.71 -8.62
C GLU A 142 12.85 4.01 -9.43
N ALA A 143 11.87 4.36 -10.28
CA ALA A 143 11.97 5.48 -11.21
C ALA A 143 12.25 6.82 -10.54
N VAL A 144 11.79 7.05 -9.32
CA VAL A 144 12.04 8.31 -8.57
C VAL A 144 13.51 8.54 -8.23
N TRP A 145 14.36 7.51 -8.40
CA TRP A 145 15.81 7.61 -8.22
C TRP A 145 16.56 7.93 -9.51
N ALA A 146 15.83 8.04 -10.64
CA ALA A 146 16.42 8.50 -11.89
C ALA A 146 16.60 10.02 -11.86
N ASN A 147 17.76 10.50 -12.32
CA ASN A 147 18.00 11.91 -12.50
C ASN A 147 16.95 12.52 -13.44
N SER A 148 16.48 13.70 -13.14
CA SER A 148 15.44 14.42 -13.90
C SER A 148 14.04 13.81 -13.86
N PHE A 149 13.76 12.85 -12.97
CA PHE A 149 12.41 12.32 -12.79
C PHE A 149 11.53 13.24 -11.94
N SER A 150 12.07 13.73 -10.83
CA SER A 150 11.43 14.73 -9.95
C SER A 150 12.45 15.79 -9.51
N ASP A 151 11.96 16.91 -8.97
CA ASP A 151 12.80 18.02 -8.52
C ASP A 151 13.71 17.62 -7.33
N GLU A 152 13.28 16.65 -6.53
CA GLU A 152 14.03 16.11 -5.39
C GLU A 152 14.20 14.60 -5.55
N LEU A 153 15.44 14.12 -5.61
CA LEU A 153 15.76 12.71 -5.82
C LEU A 153 15.18 11.82 -4.71
N GLY A 154 14.47 10.77 -5.11
CA GLY A 154 13.80 9.85 -4.20
C GLY A 154 12.43 10.33 -3.71
N ILE A 155 12.00 11.55 -4.04
CA ILE A 155 10.69 12.09 -3.72
C ILE A 155 9.77 11.97 -4.91
N LEU A 156 8.55 11.46 -4.66
CA LEU A 156 7.48 11.40 -5.64
C LEU A 156 6.64 12.66 -5.54
N ASP A 157 6.54 13.40 -6.63
CA ASP A 157 5.77 14.62 -6.74
C ASP A 157 4.65 14.52 -7.79
N ASN A 158 3.79 15.52 -7.83
CA ASN A 158 2.68 15.60 -8.78
C ASN A 158 3.14 15.58 -10.23
N THR A 159 4.25 16.27 -10.54
CA THR A 159 4.78 16.38 -11.90
C THR A 159 5.26 15.03 -12.41
N ALA A 160 5.94 14.29 -11.55
CA ALA A 160 6.38 12.92 -11.86
C ALA A 160 5.19 11.99 -12.13
N LEU A 161 4.13 12.07 -11.30
CA LEU A 161 2.90 11.30 -11.47
C LEU A 161 2.16 11.61 -12.77
N LEU A 162 2.28 12.82 -13.30
CA LEU A 162 1.69 13.18 -14.59
C LEU A 162 2.34 12.41 -15.75
N ALA A 163 3.65 12.30 -15.71
CA ALA A 163 4.46 11.68 -16.78
C ALA A 163 4.55 10.15 -16.65
N TYR A 164 4.56 9.64 -15.42
CA TYR A 164 4.81 8.24 -15.13
C TYR A 164 3.86 7.73 -14.03
N GLN A 165 3.16 6.64 -14.29
CA GLN A 165 2.05 6.15 -13.47
C GLN A 165 2.32 4.77 -12.84
N ASN A 166 3.47 4.16 -13.12
CA ASN A 166 3.80 2.82 -12.62
C ASN A 166 4.39 2.87 -11.21
N PHE A 167 3.53 3.25 -10.26
CA PHE A 167 3.83 3.21 -8.83
C PHE A 167 2.88 2.27 -8.12
N ASN A 168 3.40 1.62 -7.08
CA ASN A 168 2.62 0.75 -6.21
C ASN A 168 2.89 1.11 -4.75
N ILE A 169 1.84 1.03 -3.93
CA ILE A 169 1.85 1.35 -2.50
C ILE A 169 2.06 0.13 -1.61
N ASP A 170 2.27 -1.05 -2.20
CA ASP A 170 2.50 -2.27 -1.43
C ASP A 170 3.75 -2.10 -0.56
N GLY A 171 3.62 -2.46 0.69
CA GLY A 171 4.66 -2.22 1.68
C GLY A 171 4.82 -0.77 2.13
N MET A 172 4.01 0.18 1.65
CA MET A 172 4.10 1.56 2.11
C MET A 172 4.04 1.64 3.64
N VAL A 173 4.76 2.61 4.21
CA VAL A 173 4.65 3.00 5.62
C VAL A 173 4.16 4.43 5.66
N ILE A 174 2.95 4.64 6.15
CA ILE A 174 2.30 5.95 6.17
C ILE A 174 1.89 6.34 7.58
N LYS A 175 1.95 7.62 7.89
CA LYS A 175 1.46 8.20 9.11
C LYS A 175 -0.07 8.13 9.15
N LYS A 176 -0.61 7.49 10.19
CA LYS A 176 -2.07 7.28 10.32
C LYS A 176 -2.87 8.59 10.27
N SER A 177 -2.36 9.64 10.93
CA SER A 177 -3.04 10.94 10.95
C SER A 177 -3.20 11.56 9.55
N VAL A 178 -2.23 11.37 8.65
CA VAL A 178 -2.29 11.83 7.25
C VAL A 178 -3.35 11.05 6.47
N TYR A 179 -3.39 9.73 6.67
CA TYR A 179 -4.40 8.88 6.04
C TYR A 179 -5.83 9.24 6.49
N ASP A 180 -6.01 9.50 7.78
CA ASP A 180 -7.30 9.88 8.36
C ASP A 180 -7.72 11.30 7.90
N GLU A 181 -6.79 12.26 7.88
CA GLU A 181 -7.05 13.65 7.54
C GLU A 181 -7.45 13.83 6.07
N PHE A 182 -6.71 13.21 5.17
CA PHE A 182 -6.93 13.39 3.72
C PHE A 182 -7.84 12.32 3.12
N GLY A 183 -8.35 11.42 3.94
CA GLY A 183 -9.22 10.30 3.57
C GLY A 183 -8.43 9.08 3.09
N GLY A 184 -8.94 7.90 3.42
CA GLY A 184 -8.37 6.62 3.04
C GLY A 184 -8.56 6.28 1.56
N PHE A 185 -8.44 5.02 1.21
CA PHE A 185 -8.75 4.57 -0.14
C PHE A 185 -10.24 4.73 -0.43
N LYS A 186 -10.58 5.08 -1.68
CA LYS A 186 -11.96 5.20 -2.14
C LYS A 186 -12.46 3.85 -2.65
N PRO A 187 -13.39 3.15 -1.95
CA PRO A 187 -13.84 1.81 -2.35
C PRO A 187 -14.53 1.77 -3.73
N SER A 188 -15.07 2.90 -4.17
CA SER A 188 -15.66 3.03 -5.51
C SER A 188 -14.65 2.95 -6.66
N ILE A 189 -13.35 3.13 -6.39
CA ILE A 189 -12.28 3.08 -7.40
C ILE A 189 -11.55 1.75 -7.26
N LYS A 190 -11.82 0.80 -8.16
CA LYS A 190 -11.30 -0.57 -8.04
C LYS A 190 -9.90 -0.76 -8.65
N LEU A 191 -9.63 -0.17 -9.83
CA LEU A 191 -8.38 -0.43 -10.56
C LEU A 191 -7.34 0.69 -10.43
N THR A 192 -7.77 1.94 -10.30
CA THR A 192 -6.87 3.10 -10.30
C THR A 192 -6.77 3.78 -8.93
N PHE A 193 -7.19 3.10 -7.88
CA PHE A 193 -7.21 3.67 -6.52
C PHE A 193 -5.82 4.05 -6.01
N ILE A 194 -4.78 3.29 -6.36
CA ILE A 194 -3.39 3.61 -6.02
C ILE A 194 -2.98 4.95 -6.61
N TYR A 195 -3.26 5.12 -7.91
CA TYR A 195 -2.91 6.35 -8.62
C TYR A 195 -3.71 7.55 -8.08
N GLU A 196 -5.00 7.39 -7.84
CA GLU A 196 -5.84 8.41 -7.20
C GLU A 196 -5.29 8.79 -5.82
N PHE A 197 -4.94 7.80 -5.01
CA PHE A 197 -4.41 8.03 -3.68
C PHE A 197 -3.10 8.83 -3.70
N LEU A 198 -2.14 8.44 -4.53
CA LEU A 198 -0.86 9.13 -4.64
C LEU A 198 -1.02 10.56 -5.18
N LEU A 199 -1.89 10.77 -6.18
CA LEU A 199 -2.23 12.11 -6.67
C LEU A 199 -2.82 12.98 -5.56
N ARG A 200 -3.74 12.46 -4.77
CA ARG A 200 -4.38 13.17 -3.67
C ARG A 200 -3.38 13.49 -2.56
N MET A 201 -2.51 12.56 -2.17
CA MET A 201 -1.49 12.79 -1.15
C MET A 201 -0.52 13.89 -1.60
N THR A 202 0.05 13.78 -2.80
CA THR A 202 1.00 14.78 -3.32
C THR A 202 0.33 16.14 -3.60
N PHE A 203 -0.95 16.17 -3.97
CA PHE A 203 -1.73 17.41 -4.09
C PHE A 203 -1.94 18.13 -2.74
N LYS A 204 -1.98 17.38 -1.65
CA LYS A 204 -2.09 17.87 -0.27
C LYS A 204 -0.73 18.16 0.37
N ASP A 205 0.31 18.24 -0.44
CA ASP A 205 1.69 18.49 -0.01
C ASP A 205 2.26 17.42 0.94
N VAL A 206 1.64 16.23 0.99
CA VAL A 206 2.21 15.09 1.72
C VAL A 206 3.51 14.68 1.05
N LYS A 207 4.60 14.71 1.82
CA LYS A 207 5.90 14.32 1.28
C LYS A 207 6.00 12.80 1.20
N VAL A 208 6.12 12.28 -0.04
CA VAL A 208 6.21 10.86 -0.36
C VAL A 208 7.64 10.52 -0.78
N MET A 209 8.29 9.61 -0.06
CA MET A 209 9.66 9.17 -0.36
C MET A 209 9.71 7.67 -0.67
N VAL A 210 10.41 7.32 -1.73
CA VAL A 210 10.80 5.93 -1.98
C VAL A 210 12.14 5.65 -1.31
N ILE A 211 12.17 4.71 -0.38
CA ILE A 211 13.42 4.24 0.24
C ILE A 211 14.19 3.42 -0.81
N PRO A 212 15.46 3.71 -1.14
CA PRO A 212 16.24 3.01 -2.16
C PRO A 212 16.71 1.63 -1.67
N ARG A 213 15.76 0.82 -1.24
CA ARG A 213 15.96 -0.55 -0.73
C ARG A 213 14.82 -1.43 -1.21
N PHE A 214 15.13 -2.66 -1.54
CA PHE A 214 14.11 -3.68 -1.75
C PHE A 214 13.42 -3.96 -0.42
N GLY A 215 12.13 -3.66 -0.36
CA GLY A 215 11.32 -3.80 0.85
C GLY A 215 10.17 -4.78 0.68
N TYR A 216 9.80 -5.10 -0.55
CA TYR A 216 8.59 -5.84 -0.87
C TYR A 216 8.81 -6.77 -2.07
N LYS A 217 8.25 -7.97 -2.02
CA LYS A 217 8.15 -8.90 -3.13
C LYS A 217 6.68 -9.06 -3.49
N HIS A 218 6.31 -8.60 -4.67
CA HIS A 218 4.95 -8.64 -5.20
C HIS A 218 4.78 -9.82 -6.17
N VAL A 219 3.79 -10.67 -5.93
CA VAL A 219 3.43 -11.78 -6.84
C VAL A 219 2.43 -11.26 -7.87
N ASN A 220 2.95 -10.85 -9.01
CA ASN A 220 2.18 -10.31 -10.11
C ASN A 220 1.51 -11.42 -10.95
N GLN A 221 0.41 -11.07 -11.63
CA GLN A 221 -0.28 -11.92 -12.62
C GLN A 221 -0.92 -13.21 -12.05
N ARG A 222 -1.24 -13.27 -10.76
CA ARG A 222 -2.04 -14.36 -10.23
C ARG A 222 -3.48 -14.27 -10.82
N GLN A 223 -3.92 -15.32 -11.52
CA GLN A 223 -5.19 -15.32 -12.26
C GLN A 223 -6.42 -15.13 -11.36
N ASP A 224 -6.38 -15.69 -10.14
CA ASP A 224 -7.52 -15.65 -9.20
C ASP A 224 -7.41 -14.46 -8.20
N SER A 225 -6.64 -13.41 -8.52
CA SER A 225 -6.55 -12.25 -7.65
C SER A 225 -7.79 -11.34 -7.76
N LEU A 226 -8.09 -10.59 -6.70
CA LEU A 226 -9.14 -9.56 -6.73
C LEU A 226 -8.93 -8.57 -7.89
N PHE A 227 -7.68 -8.19 -8.13
CA PHE A 227 -7.33 -7.29 -9.23
C PHE A 227 -7.62 -7.88 -10.61
N SER A 228 -7.37 -9.19 -10.80
CA SER A 228 -7.74 -9.90 -12.03
C SER A 228 -9.25 -9.92 -12.22
N SER A 229 -10.02 -10.22 -11.16
CA SER A 229 -11.48 -10.19 -11.22
C SER A 229 -12.04 -8.79 -11.52
N TYR A 230 -11.43 -7.74 -10.98
CA TYR A 230 -11.82 -6.37 -11.31
C TYR A 230 -11.54 -6.02 -12.78
N LYS A 231 -10.40 -6.47 -13.35
CA LYS A 231 -10.10 -6.28 -14.78
C LYS A 231 -11.10 -6.99 -15.70
N GLU A 232 -11.59 -8.15 -15.30
CA GLU A 232 -12.57 -8.91 -16.07
C GLU A 232 -13.97 -8.28 -16.01
N THR A 233 -14.35 -7.70 -14.87
CA THR A 233 -15.69 -7.15 -14.62
C THR A 233 -15.82 -5.67 -14.98
N LEU A 234 -14.73 -4.89 -14.90
CA LEU A 234 -14.73 -3.47 -15.21
C LEU A 234 -14.49 -3.21 -16.70
N ASN A 235 -15.38 -2.39 -17.28
CA ASN A 235 -15.17 -1.90 -18.63
C ASN A 235 -13.90 -1.04 -18.71
N PRO A 236 -12.98 -1.27 -19.68
CA PRO A 236 -11.79 -0.43 -19.87
C PRO A 236 -12.08 1.06 -20.02
N ILE A 237 -13.28 1.43 -20.51
CA ILE A 237 -13.72 2.82 -20.62
C ILE A 237 -13.94 3.40 -19.21
N GLU A 238 -14.52 2.63 -18.29
CA GLU A 238 -14.76 3.03 -16.90
C GLU A 238 -13.42 3.25 -16.16
N ALA A 239 -12.45 2.36 -16.31
CA ALA A 239 -11.12 2.53 -15.74
C ALA A 239 -10.44 3.81 -16.23
N ARG A 240 -10.54 4.12 -17.54
CA ARG A 240 -10.02 5.36 -18.13
C ARG A 240 -10.77 6.60 -17.60
N TRP A 241 -12.06 6.48 -17.40
CA TRP A 241 -12.87 7.57 -16.83
C TRP A 241 -12.45 7.90 -15.40
N TRP A 242 -12.23 6.88 -14.56
CA TRP A 242 -11.74 7.07 -13.19
C TRP A 242 -10.36 7.73 -13.17
N LEU A 243 -9.44 7.28 -14.02
CA LEU A 243 -8.12 7.89 -14.16
C LEU A 243 -8.20 9.37 -14.57
N ALA A 244 -9.03 9.68 -15.57
CA ALA A 244 -9.25 11.05 -16.02
C ALA A 244 -9.94 11.92 -14.95
N THR A 245 -10.83 11.33 -14.15
CA THR A 245 -11.52 12.02 -13.05
C THR A 245 -10.54 12.36 -11.92
N ALA A 246 -9.67 11.41 -11.53
CA ALA A 246 -8.63 11.65 -10.53
C ALA A 246 -7.69 12.77 -10.97
N LYS A 247 -7.24 12.77 -12.22
CA LYS A 247 -6.40 13.85 -12.78
C LYS A 247 -7.06 15.22 -12.75
N ARG A 248 -8.35 15.31 -12.99
CA ARG A 248 -9.10 16.60 -12.94
C ARG A 248 -9.32 17.08 -11.51
N GLU A 249 -9.54 16.16 -10.58
CA GLU A 249 -9.81 16.48 -9.17
C GLU A 249 -8.54 16.99 -8.47
N TYR A 250 -7.39 16.42 -8.82
CA TYR A 250 -6.11 16.75 -8.20
C TYR A 250 -5.17 17.42 -9.20
N TYR A 251 -5.25 18.75 -9.27
CA TYR A 251 -4.41 19.57 -10.14
C TYR A 251 -2.94 19.50 -9.74
N PHE A 252 -2.08 19.58 -10.76
CA PHE A 252 -0.66 19.80 -10.54
C PHE A 252 -0.39 21.27 -10.23
N PRO A 253 0.55 21.60 -9.33
CA PRO A 253 0.81 22.98 -8.93
C PRO A 253 1.11 23.93 -10.09
N ASN A 254 1.75 23.44 -11.15
CA ASN A 254 2.08 24.22 -12.33
C ASN A 254 0.82 24.61 -13.15
N ASP A 255 -0.19 23.75 -13.20
CA ASP A 255 -1.42 24.04 -13.93
C ASP A 255 -2.24 25.14 -13.25
N ARG A 256 -2.15 25.25 -11.91
CA ARG A 256 -2.80 26.35 -11.18
C ARG A 256 -2.22 27.72 -11.51
N LYS A 257 -0.92 27.84 -11.75
CA LYS A 257 -0.28 29.11 -12.15
C LYS A 257 -0.74 29.56 -13.52
N ILE A 258 -0.83 28.62 -14.47
CA ILE A 258 -1.27 28.91 -15.84
C ILE A 258 -2.73 29.37 -15.87
N THR A 259 -3.60 28.74 -15.08
CA THR A 259 -5.03 29.11 -15.01
C THR A 259 -5.24 30.50 -14.39
N TYR A 260 -4.42 30.87 -13.41
CA TYR A 260 -4.51 32.20 -12.78
C TYR A 260 -4.00 33.32 -13.70
N GLU A 261 -2.94 33.08 -14.45
CA GLU A 261 -2.40 34.07 -15.42
C GLU A 261 -3.35 34.24 -16.60
N ALA A 262 -4.00 33.21 -17.09
CA ALA A 262 -4.98 33.27 -18.17
C ALA A 262 -6.29 34.00 -17.80
N GLN A 263 -6.65 34.04 -16.51
CA GLN A 263 -7.83 34.76 -16.02
C GLN A 263 -7.57 36.25 -15.74
N ASN A 264 -6.30 36.67 -15.65
CA ASN A 264 -5.88 38.04 -15.36
C ASN A 264 -5.22 38.72 -16.55
N ALA A 265 -5.17 38.09 -17.72
CA ALA A 265 -4.73 38.66 -18.99
C ALA A 265 -5.92 39.00 -19.89
#